data_1e2708a2affbbdeecdc6aa867c9d6835
#
_entry.id   1e2708a2affbbdeecdc6aa867c9d6835
#
_cell.length_a   1.000
_cell.length_b   1.000
_cell.length_c   1.000
_cell.angle_alpha   90.00
_cell.angle_beta   90.00
_cell.angle_gamma   90.00
#
_symmetry.space_group_name_H-M   'P 1'
#
loop_
_entity.id
_entity.type
_entity.pdbx_description
1 polymer ?
#
loop_
_entity_poly.entity_id
_entity_poly.type
_entity_poly.pdbx_seq_one_letter_code
_entity_poly.pdbx_strand_id
1 'polypeptide(L)'
;MKLPDDFVAYLQSELPKCGELSDFPLWFEIWPEEEIEQANKDIQIEQYAPGFYGFAGDGAGEMYAFGPDGGVYALPLIGMEPKVAKPLAASWTEFQSKIVKYG
;
A
#
# COMPACT_ATOMS: atom_id res chain seq x y z
N MET A 1 13.58 -0.63 3.12
CA MET A 1 13.29 -0.58 1.68
C MET A 1 13.08 0.85 1.24
N LYS A 2 13.49 1.15 0.03
CA LYS A 2 13.25 2.48 -0.56
C LYS A 2 11.88 2.49 -1.23
N LEU A 3 11.07 3.52 -0.95
CA LEU A 3 9.78 3.68 -1.59
C LEU A 3 9.96 4.02 -3.09
N PRO A 4 9.06 3.53 -3.97
CA PRO A 4 9.14 3.86 -5.40
C PRO A 4 9.02 5.37 -5.64
N ASP A 5 9.74 5.87 -6.66
CA ASP A 5 9.79 7.30 -6.96
C ASP A 5 8.41 7.87 -7.31
N ASP A 6 7.59 7.14 -8.04
CA ASP A 6 6.24 7.58 -8.40
C ASP A 6 5.35 7.71 -7.16
N PHE A 7 5.50 6.81 -6.19
CA PHE A 7 4.76 6.92 -4.94
C PHE A 7 5.24 8.09 -4.09
N VAL A 8 6.54 8.31 -4.01
CA VAL A 8 7.10 9.46 -3.29
C VAL A 8 6.57 10.77 -3.87
N ALA A 9 6.52 10.87 -5.21
CA ALA A 9 5.95 12.05 -5.86
C ALA A 9 4.48 12.25 -5.49
N TYR A 10 3.72 11.16 -5.40
CA TYR A 10 2.32 11.23 -4.97
C TYR A 10 2.19 11.72 -3.53
N LEU A 11 3.04 11.22 -2.62
CA LEU A 11 3.03 11.65 -1.23
C LEU A 11 3.27 13.15 -1.08
N GLN A 12 4.10 13.72 -1.96
CA GLN A 12 4.46 15.14 -1.92
C GLN A 12 3.45 16.02 -2.65
N SER A 13 2.46 15.42 -3.30
CA SER A 13 1.42 16.14 -4.01
C SER A 13 0.26 16.50 -3.08
N GLU A 14 -0.68 17.29 -3.58
CA GLU A 14 -1.92 17.59 -2.87
C GLU A 14 -3.04 16.63 -3.23
N LEU A 15 -2.73 15.55 -3.93
CA LEU A 15 -3.72 14.55 -4.31
C LEU A 15 -4.20 13.79 -3.06
N PRO A 16 -5.43 13.23 -3.10
CA PRO A 16 -6.01 12.58 -1.93
C PRO A 16 -5.16 11.42 -1.41
N LYS A 17 -5.04 11.34 -0.09
CA LYS A 17 -4.33 10.26 0.60
C LYS A 17 -5.27 9.15 1.05
N CYS A 18 -6.57 9.32 0.83
CA CYS A 18 -7.58 8.28 1.07
C CYS A 18 -8.74 8.49 0.12
N GLY A 19 -9.51 7.44 -0.15
CA GLY A 19 -10.67 7.55 -1.01
C GLY A 19 -11.10 6.24 -1.62
N GLU A 20 -12.02 6.33 -2.58
CA GLU A 20 -12.55 5.18 -3.28
C GLU A 20 -11.64 4.75 -4.44
N LEU A 21 -11.65 3.45 -4.69
CA LEU A 21 -11.01 2.86 -5.86
C LEU A 21 -12.10 2.31 -6.78
N SER A 22 -11.86 2.40 -8.09
CA SER A 22 -12.82 1.94 -9.11
C SER A 22 -12.95 0.42 -9.16
N ASP A 23 -12.05 -0.29 -8.50
CA ASP A 23 -11.94 -1.74 -8.55
C ASP A 23 -11.52 -2.24 -7.17
N PHE A 24 -11.53 -3.57 -6.96
CA PHE A 24 -11.04 -4.15 -5.71
C PHE A 24 -9.63 -3.61 -5.42
N PRO A 25 -9.36 -3.18 -4.20
CA PRO A 25 -10.11 -3.39 -2.96
C PRO A 25 -11.13 -2.30 -2.59
N LEU A 26 -11.47 -1.39 -3.48
CA LEU A 26 -12.52 -0.38 -3.39
C LEU A 26 -12.23 0.83 -2.52
N TRP A 27 -11.34 0.75 -1.55
CA TRP A 27 -11.00 1.85 -0.64
C TRP A 27 -9.53 1.83 -0.29
N PHE A 28 -8.93 3.02 -0.09
CA PHE A 28 -7.54 3.10 0.36
C PHE A 28 -7.37 4.23 1.36
N GLU A 29 -6.42 4.04 2.28
CA GLU A 29 -5.98 5.05 3.24
C GLU A 29 -4.47 4.95 3.34
N ILE A 30 -3.78 5.93 2.76
CA ILE A 30 -2.31 5.96 2.83
C ILE A 30 -1.92 6.42 4.24
N TRP A 31 -0.98 5.70 4.87
CA TRP A 31 -0.49 6.07 6.19
C TRP A 31 0.27 7.40 6.10
N PRO A 32 0.25 8.22 7.15
CA PRO A 32 1.07 9.44 7.17
C PRO A 32 2.52 9.10 6.85
N GLU A 33 3.14 9.91 5.98
CA GLU A 33 4.49 9.62 5.49
C GLU A 33 5.49 9.40 6.63
N GLU A 34 5.41 10.23 7.67
CA GLU A 34 6.30 10.15 8.82
C GLU A 34 6.08 8.92 9.69
N GLU A 35 4.99 8.19 9.49
CA GLU A 35 4.66 7.01 10.27
C GLU A 35 4.89 5.70 9.52
N ILE A 36 5.15 5.76 8.22
CA ILE A 36 5.27 4.55 7.39
C ILE A 36 6.37 3.61 7.89
N GLU A 37 7.55 4.15 8.16
CA GLU A 37 8.67 3.33 8.62
C GLU A 37 8.36 2.67 9.96
N GLN A 38 7.82 3.44 10.91
CA GLN A 38 7.52 2.90 12.23
C GLN A 38 6.39 1.88 12.17
N ALA A 39 5.39 2.11 11.31
CA ALA A 39 4.29 1.16 11.16
C ALA A 39 4.81 -0.21 10.67
N ASN A 40 5.75 -0.21 9.72
CA ASN A 40 6.33 -1.46 9.24
C ASN A 40 7.10 -2.19 10.33
N LYS A 41 7.78 -1.47 11.21
CA LYS A 41 8.47 -2.06 12.36
C LYS A 41 7.48 -2.62 13.38
N ASP A 42 6.40 -1.90 13.63
CA ASP A 42 5.40 -2.30 14.61
C ASP A 42 4.68 -3.58 14.21
N ILE A 43 4.39 -3.75 12.91
CA ILE A 43 3.75 -4.98 12.41
C ILE A 43 4.76 -6.09 12.11
N GLN A 44 6.05 -5.82 12.28
CA GLN A 44 7.13 -6.80 12.07
C GLN A 44 7.10 -7.40 10.67
N ILE A 45 6.96 -6.53 9.65
CA ILE A 45 6.77 -7.00 8.28
C ILE A 45 7.95 -7.80 7.75
N GLU A 46 9.18 -7.48 8.18
CA GLU A 46 10.35 -8.23 7.74
C GLU A 46 10.33 -9.68 8.24
N GLN A 47 9.68 -9.92 9.37
CA GLN A 47 9.56 -11.25 9.93
C GLN A 47 8.46 -12.07 9.24
N TYR A 48 7.30 -11.46 9.02
CA TYR A 48 6.12 -12.17 8.54
C TYR A 48 5.94 -12.14 7.03
N ALA A 49 6.39 -11.09 6.37
CA ALA A 49 6.29 -10.94 4.92
C ALA A 49 7.56 -10.33 4.35
N PRO A 50 8.71 -11.05 4.42
CA PRO A 50 9.97 -10.51 3.91
C PRO A 50 9.85 -10.11 2.44
N GLY A 51 10.46 -8.98 2.09
CA GLY A 51 10.40 -8.42 0.74
C GLY A 51 9.25 -7.46 0.49
N PHE A 52 8.32 -7.35 1.44
CA PHE A 52 7.18 -6.42 1.34
C PHE A 52 7.39 -5.21 2.24
N TYR A 53 6.77 -4.09 1.87
CA TYR A 53 6.84 -2.87 2.65
C TYR A 53 5.49 -2.16 2.62
N GLY A 54 4.81 -2.11 3.77
CA GLY A 54 3.48 -1.55 3.87
C GLY A 54 3.47 -0.03 3.77
N PHE A 55 2.41 0.52 3.19
CA PHE A 55 2.28 1.98 3.06
C PHE A 55 0.85 2.47 3.24
N ALA A 56 -0.13 1.59 3.26
CA ALA A 56 -1.54 1.97 3.30
C ALA A 56 -2.38 0.80 3.79
N GLY A 57 -3.69 1.02 3.91
CA GLY A 57 -4.63 -0.03 4.24
C GLY A 57 -6.03 0.32 3.78
N ASP A 58 -6.96 -0.59 4.02
CA ASP A 58 -8.38 -0.39 3.71
C ASP A 58 -9.19 0.06 4.94
N GLY A 59 -8.50 0.22 6.09
CA GLY A 59 -9.16 0.58 7.34
C GLY A 59 -9.92 -0.57 7.99
N ALA A 60 -9.85 -1.78 7.45
CA ALA A 60 -10.65 -2.92 7.90
C ALA A 60 -9.85 -4.22 8.04
N GLY A 61 -8.54 -4.13 8.23
CA GLY A 61 -7.71 -5.31 8.50
C GLY A 61 -6.83 -5.76 7.35
N GLU A 62 -6.93 -5.12 6.18
CA GLU A 62 -6.04 -5.38 5.06
C GLU A 62 -5.04 -4.23 4.92
N MET A 63 -3.80 -4.57 4.61
CA MET A 63 -2.72 -3.62 4.38
C MET A 63 -2.36 -3.67 2.89
N TYR A 64 -1.95 -2.51 2.34
CA TYR A 64 -1.37 -2.47 1.00
C TYR A 64 0.13 -2.27 1.13
N ALA A 65 0.88 -3.04 0.35
CA ALA A 65 2.33 -3.06 0.45
C ALA A 65 2.97 -3.16 -0.93
N PHE A 66 4.18 -2.61 -1.05
CA PHE A 66 5.01 -2.85 -2.21
C PHE A 66 5.71 -4.19 -2.03
N GLY A 67 5.66 -5.02 -3.07
CA GLY A 67 6.35 -6.30 -3.07
C GLY A 67 7.77 -6.21 -3.61
N PRO A 68 8.50 -7.32 -3.63
CA PRO A 68 9.88 -7.33 -4.11
C PRO A 68 10.02 -6.99 -5.59
N ASP A 69 8.94 -7.10 -6.36
CA ASP A 69 8.92 -6.74 -7.79
C ASP A 69 8.49 -5.30 -8.03
N GLY A 70 8.21 -4.53 -6.97
CA GLY A 70 7.73 -3.16 -7.09
C GLY A 70 6.23 -3.04 -7.27
N GLY A 71 5.52 -4.15 -7.36
CA GLY A 71 4.06 -4.15 -7.48
C GLY A 71 3.36 -3.82 -6.17
N VAL A 72 2.07 -3.51 -6.27
CA VAL A 72 1.21 -3.23 -5.10
C VAL A 72 0.40 -4.47 -4.79
N TYR A 73 0.40 -4.86 -3.52
CA TYR A 73 -0.26 -6.08 -3.04
C TYR A 73 -1.13 -5.78 -1.83
N ALA A 74 -2.19 -6.56 -1.66
CA ALA A 74 -2.96 -6.57 -0.41
C ALA A 74 -2.48 -7.73 0.45
N LEU A 75 -2.26 -7.45 1.75
CA LEU A 75 -1.85 -8.43 2.74
C LEU A 75 -2.75 -8.32 3.97
N PRO A 76 -3.24 -9.45 4.50
CA PRO A 76 -3.98 -9.38 5.76
C PRO A 76 -3.05 -9.02 6.90
N LEU A 77 -3.51 -8.16 7.82
CA LEU A 77 -2.70 -7.82 9.01
C LEU A 77 -2.62 -9.01 9.97
N ILE A 78 -3.63 -9.88 9.96
CA ILE A 78 -3.62 -11.11 10.74
C ILE A 78 -3.37 -12.27 9.79
N GLY A 79 -2.37 -13.10 10.11
CA GLY A 79 -1.98 -14.22 9.24
C GLY A 79 -1.14 -13.79 8.05
N MET A 80 -0.41 -12.69 8.19
CA MET A 80 0.42 -12.15 7.12
C MET A 80 1.53 -13.09 6.73
N GLU A 81 1.63 -13.41 5.43
CA GLU A 81 2.76 -14.15 4.87
C GLU A 81 2.80 -13.90 3.35
N PRO A 82 3.99 -14.03 2.72
CA PRO A 82 4.13 -13.69 1.29
C PRO A 82 3.16 -14.43 0.37
N LYS A 83 2.87 -15.69 0.66
CA LYS A 83 2.05 -16.54 -0.22
C LYS A 83 0.58 -16.13 -0.27
N VAL A 84 0.09 -15.33 0.71
CA VAL A 84 -1.30 -14.88 0.70
C VAL A 84 -1.43 -13.47 0.13
N ALA A 85 -0.32 -12.86 -0.32
CA ALA A 85 -0.35 -11.54 -0.93
C ALA A 85 -1.17 -11.58 -2.22
N LYS A 86 -2.12 -10.64 -2.36
CA LYS A 86 -2.95 -10.53 -3.56
C LYS A 86 -2.45 -9.37 -4.41
N PRO A 87 -2.03 -9.61 -5.66
CA PRO A 87 -1.57 -8.51 -6.50
C PRO A 87 -2.73 -7.58 -6.85
N LEU A 88 -2.52 -6.29 -6.70
CA LEU A 88 -3.50 -5.25 -7.00
C LEU A 88 -3.11 -4.46 -8.25
N ALA A 89 -1.82 -4.21 -8.43
CA ALA A 89 -1.30 -3.42 -9.54
C ALA A 89 0.18 -3.72 -9.73
N ALA A 90 0.69 -3.50 -10.94
CA ALA A 90 2.09 -3.75 -11.25
C ALA A 90 3.01 -2.66 -10.70
N SER A 91 2.47 -1.48 -10.39
CA SER A 91 3.21 -0.34 -9.87
C SER A 91 2.28 0.60 -9.14
N TRP A 92 2.85 1.60 -8.44
CA TRP A 92 2.04 2.65 -7.84
C TRP A 92 1.26 3.42 -8.90
N THR A 93 1.89 3.73 -10.04
CA THR A 93 1.23 4.48 -11.12
C THR A 93 -0.04 3.75 -11.59
N GLU A 94 0.04 2.44 -11.75
CA GLU A 94 -1.15 1.64 -12.11
C GLU A 94 -2.20 1.64 -11.00
N PHE A 95 -1.77 1.51 -9.75
CA PHE A 95 -2.70 1.59 -8.61
C PHE A 95 -3.38 2.95 -8.56
N GLN A 96 -2.61 4.02 -8.76
CA GLN A 96 -3.13 5.39 -8.75
C GLN A 96 -4.24 5.58 -9.79
N SER A 97 -4.15 4.89 -10.93
CA SER A 97 -5.16 5.01 -11.99
C SER A 97 -6.54 4.49 -11.55
N LYS A 98 -6.59 3.72 -10.47
CA LYS A 98 -7.85 3.18 -9.93
C LYS A 98 -8.54 4.14 -8.96
N ILE A 99 -7.89 5.24 -8.58
CA ILE A 99 -8.47 6.19 -7.64
C ILE A 99 -9.60 6.94 -8.31
N VAL A 100 -10.79 6.90 -7.69
CA VAL A 100 -11.96 7.60 -8.20
C VAL A 100 -11.80 9.08 -7.93
N LYS A 101 -11.97 9.89 -8.99
CA LYS A 101 -11.86 11.34 -8.88
C LYS A 101 -13.25 11.94 -8.85
N TYR A 102 -13.50 12.79 -7.87
CA TYR A 102 -14.74 13.55 -7.76
C TYR A 102 -14.51 14.99 -8.20
N GLY A 103 -15.46 15.50 -8.92
CA GLY A 103 -15.44 16.87 -9.39
C GLY A 103 -14.98 17.00 -10.79
#